data_b1aafc638a57c697ec745e936ea3401d
#
_entry.id   b1aafc638a57c697ec745e936ea3401d
#
_cell.length_a   1.000
_cell.length_b   1.000
_cell.length_c   1.000
_cell.angle_alpha   90.00
_cell.angle_beta   90.00
_cell.angle_gamma   90.00
#
_symmetry.space_group_name_H-M   'P 1'
#
loop_
_entity.id
_entity.type
_entity.pdbx_description
1 polymer ?
#
loop_
_entity_poly.entity_id
_entity_poly.type
_entity_poly.pdbx_seq_one_letter_code
_entity_poly.pdbx_strand_id
1 'polypeptide(L)'
;MTEVKELKTFPGGYGPPFEVTDLPEPLRHLTVKKVFSILGPAVIVLGGTIGGGEWLVGPSLFVKWGLALLWLTTCSSTLQVFLNLEMIRYTLYTGEPITVGYMRLWPGKTFWGWFYTVIGFLERAMPGWAMGAATALAAAQLGRVPGSPDKGMVLIWTYILIASCVLLVSLGRRIERTLEWANWLMMFVVLGGLLLLDICIVPAPVWWEGLKGFVRFGYIPKGVDVLLLGALVGYSAYGGFGNNAITNWYRDKGYGMGQKIGYVPAAIGGKVVHVSPVGKVPLPTPTNLNNWKGWWRLVDIGQFAVFWFGAMAGMFLPGILYVGVLPRGMTLPSWGIAASSAGGLIPKMGNVGWFLTLFFGFWILYSTTMNNADLVVRQSTDMVWFASERVRRWAKVDIRRIYYFFLLCSWSGVAFL
;
A
#
# COMPACT_ATOMS: atom_id res chain seq x y z
N MET A 1 31.40 -26.88 -14.91
CA MET A 1 30.64 -25.67 -15.35
C MET A 1 29.86 -25.85 -16.66
N THR A 2 30.04 -26.97 -17.37
CA THR A 2 29.38 -27.25 -18.67
C THR A 2 27.98 -27.80 -18.56
N GLU A 3 27.61 -28.49 -17.47
CA GLU A 3 26.28 -29.11 -17.29
C GLU A 3 25.15 -28.12 -16.99
N VAL A 4 25.46 -26.92 -16.51
CA VAL A 4 24.43 -25.93 -16.10
C VAL A 4 23.74 -25.26 -17.31
N LYS A 5 24.29 -25.34 -18.51
CA LYS A 5 23.74 -24.73 -19.73
C LYS A 5 22.57 -25.51 -20.36
N GLU A 6 22.35 -26.77 -19.98
CA GLU A 6 21.31 -27.63 -20.60
C GLU A 6 19.99 -27.72 -19.83
N LEU A 7 19.92 -27.18 -18.61
CA LEU A 7 18.69 -27.18 -17.83
C LEU A 7 17.63 -26.24 -18.45
N LYS A 8 16.59 -26.81 -19.06
CA LYS A 8 15.45 -26.07 -19.63
C LYS A 8 14.38 -25.76 -18.57
N THR A 9 14.32 -26.55 -17.49
CA THR A 9 13.31 -26.40 -16.42
C THR A 9 13.95 -26.57 -15.04
N PHE A 10 13.34 -25.94 -14.03
CA PHE A 10 13.73 -26.05 -12.62
C PHE A 10 12.54 -26.48 -11.77
N PRO A 11 12.70 -27.34 -10.74
CA PRO A 11 11.59 -27.82 -9.92
C PRO A 11 10.73 -26.68 -9.34
N GLY A 12 9.41 -26.83 -9.44
CA GLY A 12 8.43 -25.83 -9.02
C GLY A 12 7.62 -26.20 -7.77
N GLY A 13 8.07 -27.16 -6.96
CA GLY A 13 7.31 -27.66 -5.81
C GLY A 13 5.98 -28.28 -6.22
N TYR A 14 4.88 -27.92 -5.56
CA TYR A 14 3.53 -28.35 -5.92
C TYR A 14 2.94 -27.65 -7.16
N GLY A 15 3.69 -26.73 -7.77
CA GLY A 15 3.33 -26.06 -9.00
C GLY A 15 4.06 -26.65 -10.23
N PRO A 16 3.76 -26.15 -11.43
CA PRO A 16 4.50 -26.53 -12.64
C PRO A 16 5.98 -26.13 -12.51
N PRO A 17 6.90 -26.88 -13.17
CA PRO A 17 8.31 -26.52 -13.17
C PRO A 17 8.52 -25.13 -13.78
N PHE A 18 9.51 -24.40 -13.25
CA PHE A 18 9.91 -23.10 -13.80
C PHE A 18 10.65 -23.26 -15.14
N GLU A 19 10.41 -22.34 -16.05
CA GLU A 19 11.22 -22.23 -17.28
C GLU A 19 12.56 -21.54 -16.95
N VAL A 20 13.65 -22.06 -17.50
CA VAL A 20 14.98 -21.45 -17.32
C VAL A 20 15.24 -20.43 -18.43
N THR A 21 15.62 -19.21 -18.06
CA THR A 21 15.99 -18.13 -18.99
C THR A 21 16.89 -17.12 -18.31
N ASP A 22 17.57 -16.27 -19.08
CA ASP A 22 18.47 -15.27 -18.52
C ASP A 22 17.70 -14.14 -17.82
N LEU A 23 18.31 -13.64 -16.74
CA LEU A 23 17.81 -12.49 -15.99
C LEU A 23 17.99 -11.21 -16.82
N PRO A 24 16.93 -10.44 -17.04
CA PRO A 24 17.01 -9.18 -17.75
C PRO A 24 18.01 -8.21 -17.11
N GLU A 25 18.61 -7.37 -17.94
CA GLU A 25 19.56 -6.38 -17.48
C GLU A 25 18.85 -5.25 -16.71
N PRO A 26 19.34 -4.86 -15.52
CA PRO A 26 18.79 -3.73 -14.78
C PRO A 26 19.19 -2.40 -15.44
N LEU A 27 18.46 -1.34 -15.12
CA LEU A 27 18.83 0.01 -15.56
C LEU A 27 20.11 0.45 -14.86
N ARG A 28 21.21 0.60 -15.62
CA ARG A 28 22.54 0.96 -15.10
C ARG A 28 22.74 2.47 -14.96
N HIS A 29 22.13 3.27 -15.84
CA HIS A 29 22.25 4.73 -15.82
C HIS A 29 20.98 5.36 -15.27
N LEU A 30 21.09 5.89 -14.05
CA LEU A 30 19.97 6.51 -13.33
C LEU A 30 19.94 8.02 -13.63
N THR A 31 19.07 8.43 -14.52
CA THR A 31 18.64 9.84 -14.61
C THR A 31 17.51 10.11 -13.63
N VAL A 32 17.30 11.37 -13.21
CA VAL A 32 16.22 11.73 -12.28
C VAL A 32 14.86 11.15 -12.72
N LYS A 33 14.51 11.28 -13.99
CA LYS A 33 13.26 10.70 -14.55
C LYS A 33 13.22 9.16 -14.42
N LYS A 34 14.34 8.49 -14.60
CA LYS A 34 14.42 7.04 -14.45
C LYS A 34 14.33 6.62 -12.99
N VAL A 35 14.91 7.38 -12.06
CA VAL A 35 14.79 7.13 -10.60
C VAL A 35 13.33 7.18 -10.20
N PHE A 36 12.58 8.23 -10.54
CA PHE A 36 11.14 8.30 -10.26
C PHE A 36 10.37 7.11 -10.85
N SER A 37 10.68 6.71 -12.08
CA SER A 37 10.04 5.56 -12.71
C SER A 37 10.38 4.24 -12.01
N ILE A 38 11.61 4.06 -11.53
CA ILE A 38 12.04 2.84 -10.84
C ILE A 38 11.38 2.72 -9.46
N LEU A 39 11.26 3.80 -8.72
CA LEU A 39 10.71 3.80 -7.37
C LEU A 39 9.17 3.61 -7.33
N GLY A 40 8.51 3.52 -8.48
CA GLY A 40 7.05 3.38 -8.61
C GLY A 40 6.42 2.34 -7.68
N PRO A 41 6.84 1.07 -7.68
CA PRO A 41 6.26 0.06 -6.79
C PRO A 41 6.35 0.43 -5.30
N ALA A 42 7.50 0.96 -4.87
CA ALA A 42 7.68 1.40 -3.48
C ALA A 42 6.77 2.59 -3.12
N VAL A 43 6.53 3.50 -4.06
CA VAL A 43 5.62 4.64 -3.88
C VAL A 43 4.17 4.22 -3.85
N ILE A 44 3.75 3.25 -4.66
CA ILE A 44 2.39 2.70 -4.60
C ILE A 44 2.15 2.10 -3.21
N VAL A 45 3.10 1.30 -2.72
CA VAL A 45 3.03 0.73 -1.36
C VAL A 45 2.97 1.81 -0.31
N LEU A 46 3.82 2.84 -0.41
CA LEU A 46 3.84 3.94 0.54
C LEU A 46 2.51 4.73 0.54
N GLY A 47 1.91 4.97 -0.61
CA GLY A 47 0.59 5.62 -0.70
C GLY A 47 -0.55 4.78 -0.14
N GLY A 48 -0.42 3.44 -0.15
CA GLY A 48 -1.32 2.53 0.56
C GLY A 48 -1.05 2.44 2.05
N THR A 49 0.21 2.68 2.45
CA THR A 49 0.68 2.70 3.84
C THR A 49 0.13 3.92 4.59
N ILE A 50 0.35 5.13 4.07
CA ILE A 50 -0.08 6.36 4.73
C ILE A 50 -1.59 6.49 4.64
N GLY A 51 -2.29 6.03 5.67
CA GLY A 51 -3.74 5.90 5.66
C GLY A 51 -4.37 5.95 7.04
N GLY A 52 -5.17 4.91 7.34
CA GLY A 52 -5.93 4.84 8.59
C GLY A 52 -5.05 4.77 9.84
N GLY A 53 -3.89 4.14 9.76
CA GLY A 53 -2.91 4.10 10.84
C GLY A 53 -2.37 5.46 11.15
N GLU A 54 -1.91 6.14 10.13
CA GLU A 54 -1.19 7.40 10.20
C GLU A 54 -2.11 8.61 10.46
N TRP A 55 -3.36 8.57 10.00
CA TRP A 55 -4.29 9.68 10.15
C TRP A 55 -5.35 9.47 11.24
N LEU A 56 -5.70 8.24 11.57
CA LEU A 56 -6.77 7.92 12.52
C LEU A 56 -6.22 7.31 13.82
N VAL A 57 -5.58 6.14 13.73
CA VAL A 57 -5.19 5.33 14.90
C VAL A 57 -4.01 5.96 15.64
N GLY A 58 -2.92 6.24 14.94
CA GLY A 58 -1.71 6.83 15.51
C GLY A 58 -2.00 8.15 16.23
N PRO A 59 -2.53 9.17 15.53
CA PRO A 59 -2.83 10.46 16.16
C PRO A 59 -3.77 10.37 17.36
N SER A 60 -4.78 9.50 17.33
CA SER A 60 -5.70 9.30 18.46
C SER A 60 -4.97 8.79 19.71
N LEU A 61 -4.03 7.86 19.53
CA LEU A 61 -3.19 7.35 20.60
C LEU A 61 -2.15 8.37 21.08
N PHE A 62 -1.53 9.11 20.15
CA PHE A 62 -0.49 10.09 20.49
C PHE A 62 -1.04 11.30 21.24
N VAL A 63 -2.23 11.80 20.89
CA VAL A 63 -2.90 12.86 21.64
C VAL A 63 -3.19 12.41 23.07
N LYS A 64 -3.66 11.18 23.25
CA LYS A 64 -4.03 10.66 24.57
C LYS A 64 -2.84 10.21 25.40
N TRP A 65 -1.84 9.55 24.82
CA TRP A 65 -0.78 8.84 25.52
C TRP A 65 0.63 9.38 25.26
N GLY A 66 0.76 10.32 24.31
CA GLY A 66 2.05 10.93 23.94
C GLY A 66 2.75 10.24 22.80
N LEU A 67 3.70 10.95 22.19
CA LEU A 67 4.47 10.52 21.01
C LEU A 67 5.51 9.43 21.33
N ALA A 68 5.69 9.10 22.61
CA ALA A 68 6.60 8.02 23.02
C ALA A 68 6.22 6.65 22.43
N LEU A 69 4.97 6.46 22.00
CA LEU A 69 4.50 5.24 21.32
C LEU A 69 5.02 5.07 19.87
N LEU A 70 5.70 6.07 19.30
CA LEU A 70 6.26 5.99 17.93
C LEU A 70 7.31 4.88 17.76
N TRP A 71 7.92 4.38 18.85
CA TRP A 71 8.82 3.22 18.76
C TRP A 71 8.13 1.97 18.22
N LEU A 72 6.82 1.83 18.43
CA LEU A 72 6.03 0.72 17.85
C LEU A 72 6.02 0.81 16.32
N THR A 73 5.89 2.02 15.78
CA THR A 73 6.00 2.26 14.33
C THR A 73 7.40 1.90 13.83
N THR A 74 8.46 2.26 14.58
CA THR A 74 9.84 1.89 14.22
C THR A 74 9.99 0.38 14.11
N CYS A 75 9.53 -0.37 15.11
CA CYS A 75 9.60 -1.84 15.10
C CYS A 75 8.78 -2.42 13.93
N SER A 76 7.52 -2.01 13.80
CA SER A 76 6.63 -2.54 12.76
C SER A 76 7.15 -2.27 11.35
N SER A 77 7.48 -1.02 11.05
CA SER A 77 7.99 -0.64 9.72
C SER A 77 9.30 -1.34 9.38
N THR A 78 10.21 -1.49 10.36
CA THR A 78 11.50 -2.16 10.14
C THR A 78 11.31 -3.65 9.85
N LEU A 79 10.49 -4.35 10.63
CA LEU A 79 10.19 -5.76 10.38
C LEU A 79 9.51 -5.96 9.02
N GLN A 80 8.61 -5.06 8.63
CA GLN A 80 7.96 -5.12 7.32
C GLN A 80 8.92 -4.90 6.16
N VAL A 81 9.95 -4.05 6.29
CA VAL A 81 11.00 -3.92 5.26
C VAL A 81 11.67 -5.26 5.01
N PHE A 82 12.10 -5.95 6.07
CA PHE A 82 12.76 -7.26 5.90
C PHE A 82 11.80 -8.29 5.29
N LEU A 83 10.55 -8.33 5.72
CA LEU A 83 9.52 -9.17 5.12
C LEU A 83 9.33 -8.86 3.63
N ASN A 84 9.21 -7.59 3.27
CA ASN A 84 9.07 -7.13 1.89
C ASN A 84 10.27 -7.55 1.03
N LEU A 85 11.50 -7.38 1.55
CA LEU A 85 12.71 -7.76 0.84
C LEU A 85 12.70 -9.26 0.48
N GLU A 86 12.30 -10.14 1.41
CA GLU A 86 12.23 -11.57 1.13
C GLU A 86 11.14 -11.93 0.11
N MET A 87 9.96 -11.31 0.20
CA MET A 87 8.90 -11.51 -0.78
C MET A 87 9.28 -10.98 -2.17
N ILE A 88 9.92 -9.81 -2.23
CA ILE A 88 10.40 -9.23 -3.49
C ILE A 88 11.53 -10.09 -4.07
N ARG A 89 12.40 -10.68 -3.23
CA ARG A 89 13.45 -11.62 -3.67
C ARG A 89 12.87 -12.76 -4.48
N TYR A 90 11.79 -13.38 -3.99
CA TYR A 90 11.08 -14.43 -4.71
C TYR A 90 10.61 -13.93 -6.07
N THR A 91 9.92 -12.79 -6.12
CA THR A 91 9.37 -12.25 -7.37
C THR A 91 10.47 -11.81 -8.35
N LEU A 92 11.55 -11.23 -7.84
CA LEU A 92 12.69 -10.86 -8.67
C LEU A 92 13.31 -12.06 -9.37
N TYR A 93 13.38 -13.21 -8.64
CA TYR A 93 13.99 -14.43 -9.12
C TYR A 93 13.07 -15.26 -10.02
N THR A 94 11.74 -15.28 -9.74
CA THR A 94 10.79 -16.14 -10.45
C THR A 94 9.87 -15.40 -11.40
N GLY A 95 9.73 -14.09 -11.23
CA GLY A 95 8.71 -13.28 -11.90
C GLY A 95 7.28 -13.50 -11.40
N GLU A 96 7.06 -14.47 -10.49
CA GLU A 96 5.74 -14.71 -9.89
C GLU A 96 5.53 -13.82 -8.66
N PRO A 97 4.30 -13.31 -8.42
CA PRO A 97 3.95 -12.73 -7.13
C PRO A 97 4.09 -13.74 -5.99
N ILE A 98 4.37 -13.27 -4.78
CA ILE A 98 4.58 -14.17 -3.62
C ILE A 98 3.36 -15.03 -3.31
N THR A 99 2.15 -14.55 -3.54
CA THR A 99 0.91 -15.31 -3.33
C THR A 99 0.83 -16.53 -4.26
N VAL A 100 1.37 -16.42 -5.48
CA VAL A 100 1.56 -17.58 -6.37
C VAL A 100 2.64 -18.50 -5.83
N GLY A 101 3.70 -17.96 -5.25
CA GLY A 101 4.74 -18.71 -4.57
C GLY A 101 4.20 -19.58 -3.43
N TYR A 102 3.30 -19.05 -2.61
CA TYR A 102 2.65 -19.85 -1.55
C TYR A 102 1.86 -21.04 -2.11
N MET A 103 1.23 -20.90 -3.28
CA MET A 103 0.51 -21.98 -3.95
C MET A 103 1.40 -23.14 -4.40
N ARG A 104 2.72 -22.94 -4.41
CA ARG A 104 3.74 -23.97 -4.70
C ARG A 104 4.16 -24.75 -3.46
N LEU A 105 3.70 -24.35 -2.27
CA LEU A 105 3.94 -25.03 -1.00
C LEU A 105 2.80 -26.01 -0.68
N TRP A 106 3.09 -26.99 0.20
CA TRP A 106 2.04 -27.85 0.76
C TRP A 106 1.00 -27.01 1.54
N PRO A 107 -0.29 -27.29 1.45
CA PRO A 107 -1.01 -28.34 0.72
C PRO A 107 -1.38 -27.99 -0.73
N GLY A 108 -0.82 -26.97 -1.33
CA GLY A 108 -0.93 -26.68 -2.75
C GLY A 108 -1.91 -25.55 -3.10
N LYS A 109 -2.09 -25.36 -4.41
CA LYS A 109 -2.75 -24.19 -5.01
C LYS A 109 -4.19 -23.95 -4.54
N THR A 110 -4.97 -25.01 -4.32
CA THR A 110 -6.39 -24.88 -3.96
C THR A 110 -6.53 -24.25 -2.57
N PHE A 111 -5.77 -24.79 -1.59
CA PHE A 111 -5.80 -24.27 -0.22
C PHE A 111 -5.32 -22.81 -0.16
N TRP A 112 -4.11 -22.54 -0.64
CA TRP A 112 -3.52 -21.20 -0.55
C TRP A 112 -4.28 -20.17 -1.39
N GLY A 113 -4.79 -20.56 -2.55
CA GLY A 113 -5.61 -19.69 -3.39
C GLY A 113 -6.89 -19.24 -2.69
N TRP A 114 -7.62 -20.16 -2.07
CA TRP A 114 -8.81 -19.82 -1.28
C TRP A 114 -8.47 -19.06 0.00
N PHE A 115 -7.48 -19.52 0.75
CA PHE A 115 -7.06 -18.90 2.00
C PHE A 115 -6.73 -17.41 1.82
N TYR A 116 -5.81 -17.10 0.91
CA TYR A 116 -5.42 -15.71 0.68
C TYR A 116 -6.50 -14.87 0.00
N THR A 117 -7.33 -15.44 -0.83
CA THR A 117 -8.48 -14.71 -1.41
C THR A 117 -9.46 -14.32 -0.30
N VAL A 118 -9.89 -15.29 0.52
CA VAL A 118 -10.86 -15.03 1.59
C VAL A 118 -10.29 -14.06 2.63
N ILE A 119 -9.08 -14.28 3.13
CA ILE A 119 -8.43 -13.39 4.11
C ILE A 119 -8.25 -11.99 3.53
N GLY A 120 -7.82 -11.88 2.26
CA GLY A 120 -7.64 -10.58 1.60
C GLY A 120 -8.94 -9.78 1.52
N PHE A 121 -10.05 -10.44 1.16
CA PHE A 121 -11.35 -9.78 1.15
C PHE A 121 -11.83 -9.41 2.57
N LEU A 122 -11.66 -10.28 3.54
CA LEU A 122 -12.03 -9.99 4.94
C LEU A 122 -11.21 -8.82 5.53
N GLU A 123 -9.93 -8.76 5.23
CA GLU A 123 -9.04 -7.70 5.75
C GLU A 123 -9.27 -6.34 5.05
N ARG A 124 -9.55 -6.34 3.75
CA ARG A 124 -9.48 -5.12 2.92
C ARG A 124 -10.81 -4.67 2.30
N ALA A 125 -11.85 -5.48 2.37
CA ALA A 125 -13.16 -5.12 1.81
C ALA A 125 -13.96 -4.13 2.67
N MET A 126 -13.45 -3.76 3.84
CA MET A 126 -14.12 -2.80 4.72
C MET A 126 -14.02 -1.38 4.17
N PRO A 127 -15.13 -0.60 4.12
CA PRO A 127 -15.16 0.75 3.55
C PRO A 127 -14.56 1.83 4.46
N GLY A 128 -13.90 1.47 5.56
CA GLY A 128 -13.46 2.40 6.60
C GLY A 128 -12.58 3.55 6.10
N TRP A 129 -11.67 3.30 5.16
CA TRP A 129 -10.85 4.37 4.56
C TRP A 129 -11.67 5.31 3.67
N ALA A 130 -12.57 4.74 2.84
CA ALA A 130 -13.48 5.53 2.01
C ALA A 130 -14.44 6.38 2.88
N MET A 131 -14.98 5.80 3.94
CA MET A 131 -15.82 6.53 4.92
C MET A 131 -15.04 7.64 5.63
N GLY A 132 -13.78 7.40 6.00
CA GLY A 132 -12.91 8.42 6.57
C GLY A 132 -12.67 9.59 5.62
N ALA A 133 -12.35 9.31 4.35
CA ALA A 133 -12.22 10.33 3.31
C ALA A 133 -13.53 11.09 3.08
N ALA A 134 -14.67 10.37 3.04
CA ALA A 134 -16.00 10.95 2.92
C ALA A 134 -16.37 11.86 4.10
N THR A 135 -15.91 11.50 5.31
CA THR A 135 -16.08 12.34 6.51
C THR A 135 -15.38 13.68 6.37
N ALA A 136 -14.19 13.72 5.75
CA ALA A 136 -13.50 14.98 5.49
C ALA A 136 -14.25 15.86 4.49
N LEU A 137 -14.81 15.29 3.42
CA LEU A 137 -15.67 16.02 2.46
C LEU A 137 -16.96 16.54 3.10
N ALA A 138 -17.63 15.70 3.89
CA ALA A 138 -18.82 16.09 4.62
C ALA A 138 -18.51 17.23 5.61
N ALA A 139 -17.38 17.16 6.33
CA ALA A 139 -16.94 18.22 7.24
C ALA A 139 -16.70 19.54 6.49
N ALA A 140 -16.08 19.49 5.32
CA ALA A 140 -15.84 20.66 4.48
C ALA A 140 -17.17 21.30 4.01
N GLN A 141 -18.17 20.48 3.67
CA GLN A 141 -19.49 20.94 3.23
C GLN A 141 -20.33 21.50 4.39
N LEU A 142 -20.24 20.88 5.57
CA LEU A 142 -21.03 21.28 6.75
C LEU A 142 -20.40 22.45 7.53
N GLY A 143 -19.10 22.74 7.33
CA GLY A 143 -18.36 23.70 8.16
C GLY A 143 -18.14 23.24 9.60
N ARG A 144 -18.42 21.96 9.92
CA ARG A 144 -18.25 21.35 11.24
C ARG A 144 -17.90 19.86 11.12
N VAL A 145 -17.44 19.26 12.21
CA VAL A 145 -17.21 17.81 12.26
C VAL A 145 -18.55 17.07 12.16
N PRO A 146 -18.73 16.11 11.21
CA PRO A 146 -19.97 15.34 11.07
C PRO A 146 -20.22 14.48 12.31
N GLY A 147 -21.49 14.31 12.66
CA GLY A 147 -21.98 13.44 13.72
C GLY A 147 -22.92 12.36 13.19
N SER A 148 -23.52 11.60 14.11
CA SER A 148 -24.48 10.53 13.75
C SER A 148 -25.66 10.99 12.86
N PRO A 149 -26.20 12.21 12.98
CA PRO A 149 -27.27 12.69 12.10
C PRO A 149 -26.81 12.85 10.64
N ASP A 150 -25.51 13.06 10.40
CA ASP A 150 -24.95 13.32 9.07
C ASP A 150 -24.59 12.03 8.32
N LYS A 151 -24.91 10.84 8.86
CA LYS A 151 -24.57 9.52 8.31
C LYS A 151 -24.95 9.39 6.83
N GLY A 152 -26.12 9.86 6.45
CA GLY A 152 -26.59 9.79 5.06
C GLY A 152 -25.67 10.52 4.08
N MET A 153 -25.21 11.72 4.44
CA MET A 153 -24.26 12.51 3.63
C MET A 153 -22.91 11.80 3.52
N VAL A 154 -22.37 11.27 4.62
CA VAL A 154 -21.10 10.52 4.61
C VAL A 154 -21.21 9.28 3.73
N LEU A 155 -22.33 8.55 3.76
CA LEU A 155 -22.55 7.39 2.90
C LEU A 155 -22.59 7.76 1.41
N ILE A 156 -23.29 8.84 1.04
CA ILE A 156 -23.32 9.33 -0.36
C ILE A 156 -21.91 9.61 -0.85
N TRP A 157 -21.12 10.38 -0.09
CA TRP A 157 -19.73 10.64 -0.44
C TRP A 157 -18.89 9.37 -0.50
N THR A 158 -19.11 8.40 0.41
CA THR A 158 -18.42 7.12 0.39
C THR A 158 -18.64 6.38 -0.93
N TYR A 159 -19.89 6.28 -1.41
CA TYR A 159 -20.20 5.63 -2.68
C TYR A 159 -19.58 6.37 -3.87
N ILE A 160 -19.62 7.71 -3.87
CA ILE A 160 -18.98 8.51 -4.93
C ILE A 160 -17.48 8.25 -4.97
N LEU A 161 -16.81 8.20 -3.81
CA LEU A 161 -15.37 7.95 -3.73
C LEU A 161 -15.01 6.55 -4.18
N ILE A 162 -15.77 5.54 -3.79
CA ILE A 162 -15.59 4.17 -4.26
C ILE A 162 -15.73 4.09 -5.78
N ALA A 163 -16.80 4.68 -6.34
CA ALA A 163 -17.01 4.72 -7.79
C ALA A 163 -15.85 5.42 -8.52
N SER A 164 -15.33 6.52 -7.95
CA SER A 164 -14.17 7.23 -8.50
C SER A 164 -12.89 6.40 -8.47
N CYS A 165 -12.66 5.60 -7.42
CA CYS A 165 -11.53 4.66 -7.37
C CYS A 165 -11.62 3.60 -8.48
N VAL A 166 -12.80 3.00 -8.68
CA VAL A 166 -13.02 2.03 -9.78
C VAL A 166 -12.75 2.66 -11.14
N LEU A 167 -13.21 3.90 -11.34
CA LEU A 167 -12.95 4.64 -12.57
C LEU A 167 -11.44 4.89 -12.77
N LEU A 168 -10.74 5.37 -11.74
CA LEU A 168 -9.30 5.67 -11.82
C LEU A 168 -8.46 4.44 -12.16
N VAL A 169 -8.71 3.28 -11.52
CA VAL A 169 -7.95 2.05 -11.83
C VAL A 169 -8.34 1.46 -13.18
N SER A 170 -9.45 1.90 -13.78
CA SER A 170 -9.87 1.47 -15.11
C SER A 170 -9.24 2.27 -16.25
N LEU A 171 -8.66 3.44 -15.95
CA LEU A 171 -8.10 4.36 -16.95
C LEU A 171 -6.58 4.17 -17.13
N GLY A 172 -6.10 4.40 -18.37
CA GLY A 172 -4.67 4.43 -18.68
C GLY A 172 -4.20 3.24 -19.51
N ARG A 173 -2.90 3.04 -19.61
CA ARG A 173 -2.30 1.89 -20.34
C ARG A 173 -2.01 0.70 -19.43
N ARG A 174 -1.59 0.98 -18.20
CA ARG A 174 -1.27 0.02 -17.14
C ARG A 174 -1.86 0.53 -15.84
N ILE A 175 -2.55 -0.31 -15.11
CA ILE A 175 -3.14 0.05 -13.81
C ILE A 175 -2.04 0.53 -12.83
N GLU A 176 -0.95 -0.23 -12.77
CA GLU A 176 0.23 0.11 -11.94
C GLU A 176 0.76 1.53 -12.21
N ARG A 177 0.83 1.95 -13.48
CA ARG A 177 1.33 3.29 -13.83
C ARG A 177 0.37 4.41 -13.42
N THR A 178 -0.92 4.17 -13.48
CA THR A 178 -1.94 5.13 -13.01
C THR A 178 -1.83 5.31 -11.50
N LEU A 179 -1.73 4.19 -10.75
CA LEU A 179 -1.50 4.21 -9.31
C LEU A 179 -0.19 4.92 -8.94
N GLU A 180 0.90 4.63 -9.64
CA GLU A 180 2.19 5.27 -9.43
C GLU A 180 2.09 6.80 -9.54
N TRP A 181 1.50 7.31 -10.61
CA TRP A 181 1.32 8.74 -10.82
C TRP A 181 0.47 9.41 -9.73
N ALA A 182 -0.65 8.79 -9.40
CA ALA A 182 -1.54 9.29 -8.36
C ALA A 182 -0.83 9.33 -7.00
N ASN A 183 -0.10 8.27 -6.66
CA ASN A 183 0.62 8.18 -5.38
C ASN A 183 1.81 9.16 -5.32
N TRP A 184 2.58 9.36 -6.40
CA TRP A 184 3.63 10.38 -6.42
C TRP A 184 3.06 11.78 -6.15
N LEU A 185 1.98 12.16 -6.85
CA LEU A 185 1.33 13.45 -6.66
C LEU A 185 0.87 13.62 -5.21
N MET A 186 0.16 12.62 -4.68
CA MET A 186 -0.34 12.64 -3.30
C MET A 186 0.80 12.72 -2.27
N MET A 187 1.87 11.95 -2.46
CA MET A 187 3.02 11.94 -1.55
C MET A 187 3.67 13.32 -1.47
N PHE A 188 3.94 13.97 -2.61
CA PHE A 188 4.52 15.31 -2.63
C PHE A 188 3.60 16.36 -2.01
N VAL A 189 2.31 16.35 -2.38
CA VAL A 189 1.34 17.32 -1.88
C VAL A 189 1.03 17.10 -0.40
N VAL A 190 0.82 15.84 0.00
CA VAL A 190 0.41 15.53 1.38
C VAL A 190 1.60 15.60 2.34
N LEU A 191 2.67 14.84 2.10
CA LEU A 191 3.80 14.86 3.04
C LEU A 191 4.56 16.18 3.00
N GLY A 192 4.76 16.76 1.82
CA GLY A 192 5.37 18.07 1.69
C GLY A 192 4.52 19.16 2.33
N GLY A 193 3.22 19.14 2.11
CA GLY A 193 2.29 20.10 2.69
C GLY A 193 2.15 19.96 4.21
N LEU A 194 2.08 18.72 4.73
CA LEU A 194 2.09 18.46 6.18
C LEU A 194 3.39 18.94 6.81
N LEU A 195 4.53 18.63 6.20
CA LEU A 195 5.83 19.09 6.72
C LEU A 195 5.88 20.63 6.82
N LEU A 196 5.43 21.33 5.78
CA LEU A 196 5.38 22.81 5.80
C LEU A 196 4.40 23.32 6.87
N LEU A 197 3.23 22.70 7.00
CA LEU A 197 2.24 23.04 8.01
C LEU A 197 2.81 22.84 9.43
N ASP A 198 3.46 21.70 9.67
CA ASP A 198 4.05 21.36 10.95
C ASP A 198 5.19 22.31 11.34
N ILE A 199 6.06 22.69 10.40
CA ILE A 199 7.11 23.68 10.62
C ILE A 199 6.51 25.03 11.07
N CYS A 200 5.38 25.42 10.49
CA CYS A 200 4.74 26.69 10.79
C CYS A 200 3.98 26.68 12.14
N ILE A 201 3.43 25.53 12.57
CA ILE A 201 2.40 25.49 13.62
C ILE A 201 2.80 24.68 14.84
N VAL A 202 3.54 23.60 14.65
CA VAL A 202 3.89 22.67 15.73
C VAL A 202 5.07 23.21 16.55
N PRO A 203 4.92 23.38 17.88
CA PRO A 203 6.00 23.85 18.72
C PRO A 203 7.22 22.91 18.72
N ALA A 204 8.43 23.48 18.75
CA ALA A 204 9.68 22.71 18.75
C ALA A 204 9.78 21.58 19.81
N PRO A 205 9.26 21.72 21.04
CA PRO A 205 9.25 20.63 22.00
C PRO A 205 8.49 19.37 21.53
N VAL A 206 7.42 19.53 20.73
CA VAL A 206 6.65 18.40 20.18
C VAL A 206 7.45 17.65 19.13
N TRP A 207 8.22 18.37 18.29
CA TRP A 207 9.16 17.76 17.35
C TRP A 207 10.19 16.89 18.06
N TRP A 208 10.80 17.41 19.12
CA TRP A 208 11.78 16.67 19.91
C TRP A 208 11.18 15.48 20.66
N GLU A 209 9.96 15.62 21.18
CA GLU A 209 9.24 14.49 21.79
C GLU A 209 9.01 13.38 20.77
N GLY A 210 8.55 13.73 19.57
CA GLY A 210 8.31 12.75 18.52
C GLY A 210 9.58 12.07 18.03
N LEU A 211 10.65 12.83 17.78
CA LEU A 211 11.94 12.25 17.37
C LEU A 211 12.50 11.29 18.42
N LYS A 212 12.42 11.65 19.72
CA LYS A 212 12.79 10.75 20.82
C LYS A 212 11.84 9.55 20.92
N GLY A 213 10.58 9.72 20.53
CA GLY A 213 9.56 8.69 20.54
C GLY A 213 9.92 7.47 19.70
N PHE A 214 10.58 7.67 18.56
CA PHE A 214 10.99 6.58 17.66
C PHE A 214 11.99 5.60 18.29
N VAL A 215 12.77 6.04 19.27
CA VAL A 215 13.82 5.22 19.91
C VAL A 215 13.50 4.89 21.37
N ARG A 216 12.31 5.22 21.88
CA ARG A 216 11.90 4.96 23.25
C ARG A 216 11.35 3.54 23.43
N PHE A 217 12.12 2.57 22.99
CA PHE A 217 11.74 1.15 22.98
C PHE A 217 11.25 0.64 24.34
N GLY A 218 10.18 -0.15 24.31
CA GLY A 218 9.60 -0.79 25.48
C GLY A 218 8.71 0.10 26.35
N TYR A 219 8.59 1.40 26.04
CA TYR A 219 7.68 2.26 26.78
C TYR A 219 6.22 1.99 26.42
N ILE A 220 5.43 1.57 27.42
CA ILE A 220 3.99 1.38 27.32
C ILE A 220 3.33 2.13 28.49
N PRO A 221 2.45 3.12 28.23
CA PRO A 221 1.74 3.83 29.30
C PRO A 221 0.82 2.88 30.09
N LYS A 222 0.70 3.13 31.39
CA LYS A 222 -0.26 2.39 32.22
C LYS A 222 -1.70 2.70 31.80
N GLY A 223 -2.53 1.65 31.66
CA GLY A 223 -3.94 1.79 31.31
C GLY A 223 -4.22 2.03 29.82
N VAL A 224 -3.21 1.91 28.94
CA VAL A 224 -3.43 1.96 27.50
C VAL A 224 -4.17 0.70 27.05
N ASP A 225 -5.09 0.86 26.12
CA ASP A 225 -5.81 -0.26 25.51
C ASP A 225 -4.87 -1.08 24.62
N VAL A 226 -4.70 -2.37 24.94
CA VAL A 226 -3.84 -3.30 24.21
C VAL A 226 -4.32 -3.52 22.77
N LEU A 227 -5.64 -3.51 22.55
CA LEU A 227 -6.19 -3.66 21.18
C LEU A 227 -5.83 -2.46 20.31
N LEU A 228 -5.86 -1.24 20.87
CA LEU A 228 -5.43 -0.03 20.16
C LEU A 228 -3.92 -0.02 19.90
N LEU A 229 -3.09 -0.54 20.83
CA LEU A 229 -1.67 -0.75 20.56
C LEU A 229 -1.43 -1.77 19.45
N GLY A 230 -2.17 -2.86 19.47
CA GLY A 230 -2.17 -3.86 18.40
C GLY A 230 -2.57 -3.25 17.05
N ALA A 231 -3.60 -2.40 17.05
CA ALA A 231 -4.03 -1.66 15.87
C ALA A 231 -2.94 -0.68 15.39
N LEU A 232 -2.26 0.04 16.29
CA LEU A 232 -1.14 0.92 15.93
C LEU A 232 -0.01 0.14 15.26
N VAL A 233 0.38 -1.02 15.80
CA VAL A 233 1.41 -1.88 15.20
C VAL A 233 0.96 -2.42 13.84
N GLY A 234 -0.28 -2.92 13.76
CA GLY A 234 -0.84 -3.51 12.54
C GLY A 234 -1.03 -2.52 11.39
N TYR A 235 -1.38 -1.27 11.73
CA TYR A 235 -1.56 -0.19 10.75
C TYR A 235 -0.33 0.69 10.58
N SER A 236 0.73 0.51 11.34
CA SER A 236 2.02 1.16 11.07
C SER A 236 2.67 0.54 9.86
N ALA A 237 2.98 1.31 8.85
CA ALA A 237 3.34 0.86 7.52
C ALA A 237 2.16 0.13 6.83
N TYR A 238 2.40 -0.89 5.97
CA TYR A 238 1.33 -1.43 5.13
C TYR A 238 0.52 -2.54 5.82
N GLY A 239 1.21 -3.41 6.53
CA GLY A 239 0.63 -4.47 7.35
C GLY A 239 -0.01 -5.62 6.58
N GLY A 240 0.05 -6.82 7.17
CA GLY A 240 -0.72 -7.99 6.80
C GLY A 240 -0.68 -8.39 5.32
N PHE A 241 -1.85 -8.64 4.76
CA PHE A 241 -2.04 -9.01 3.35
C PHE A 241 -1.57 -7.93 2.36
N GLY A 242 -1.49 -6.66 2.81
CA GLY A 242 -1.01 -5.55 2.01
C GLY A 242 0.43 -5.75 1.53
N ASN A 243 1.30 -6.27 2.37
CA ASN A 243 2.70 -6.50 2.04
C ASN A 243 2.88 -7.49 0.87
N ASN A 244 2.01 -8.48 0.73
CA ASN A 244 2.07 -9.42 -0.39
C ASN A 244 1.91 -8.71 -1.75
N ALA A 245 1.04 -7.68 -1.82
CA ALA A 245 0.76 -6.97 -3.07
C ALA A 245 1.96 -6.22 -3.64
N ILE A 246 2.95 -5.90 -2.82
CA ILE A 246 4.19 -5.26 -3.29
C ILE A 246 4.81 -6.07 -4.42
N THR A 247 4.76 -7.39 -4.32
CA THR A 247 5.33 -8.31 -5.30
C THR A 247 4.61 -8.26 -6.65
N ASN A 248 3.29 -8.01 -6.64
CA ASN A 248 2.51 -7.84 -7.86
C ASN A 248 2.93 -6.56 -8.60
N TRP A 249 3.12 -5.45 -7.88
CA TRP A 249 3.55 -4.18 -8.50
C TRP A 249 4.99 -4.23 -8.98
N TYR A 250 5.91 -4.93 -8.27
CA TYR A 250 7.27 -5.17 -8.74
C TYR A 250 7.29 -6.01 -10.03
N ARG A 251 6.46 -7.07 -10.11
CA ARG A 251 6.29 -7.86 -11.34
C ARG A 251 5.76 -6.99 -12.48
N ASP A 252 4.67 -6.25 -12.27
CA ASP A 252 4.01 -5.45 -13.31
C ASP A 252 4.89 -4.31 -13.81
N LYS A 253 5.74 -3.78 -12.94
CA LYS A 253 6.79 -2.81 -13.33
C LYS A 253 7.90 -3.45 -14.16
N GLY A 254 8.04 -4.75 -14.11
CA GLY A 254 9.04 -5.50 -14.85
C GLY A 254 10.39 -5.56 -14.13
N TYR A 255 10.40 -5.71 -12.82
CA TYR A 255 11.62 -5.97 -12.07
C TYR A 255 12.08 -7.40 -12.25
N GLY A 256 13.38 -7.58 -12.50
CA GLY A 256 13.99 -8.91 -12.64
C GLY A 256 13.25 -9.77 -13.65
N MET A 257 12.90 -11.00 -13.23
CA MET A 257 12.16 -11.95 -14.07
C MET A 257 10.71 -11.50 -14.37
N GLY A 258 10.16 -10.51 -13.64
CA GLY A 258 8.86 -9.90 -13.95
C GLY A 258 8.73 -9.39 -15.39
N GLN A 259 9.83 -8.94 -16.00
CA GLN A 259 9.86 -8.54 -17.42
C GLN A 259 9.49 -9.68 -18.38
N LYS A 260 9.72 -10.93 -17.98
CA LYS A 260 9.44 -12.13 -18.78
C LYS A 260 8.06 -12.73 -18.55
N ILE A 261 7.33 -12.25 -17.52
CA ILE A 261 6.01 -12.75 -17.15
C ILE A 261 4.90 -11.90 -17.75
N GLY A 262 5.00 -10.58 -17.69
CA GLY A 262 3.98 -9.65 -18.14
C GLY A 262 3.28 -8.92 -16.98
N TYR A 263 2.27 -8.10 -17.31
CA TYR A 263 1.60 -7.21 -16.36
C TYR A 263 0.08 -7.18 -16.61
N VAL A 264 -0.69 -6.67 -15.64
CA VAL A 264 -2.15 -6.47 -15.79
C VAL A 264 -2.42 -5.11 -16.44
N PRO A 265 -2.94 -5.08 -17.68
CA PRO A 265 -3.25 -3.82 -18.36
C PRO A 265 -4.60 -3.25 -17.90
N ALA A 266 -4.78 -1.91 -18.01
CA ALA A 266 -6.05 -1.27 -17.71
C ALA A 266 -7.12 -1.56 -18.78
N ALA A 267 -8.41 -1.42 -18.43
CA ALA A 267 -9.52 -1.65 -19.35
C ALA A 267 -9.54 -0.64 -20.49
N ILE A 268 -9.40 0.65 -20.15
CA ILE A 268 -9.48 1.78 -21.09
C ILE A 268 -8.07 2.24 -21.41
N GLY A 269 -7.66 2.12 -22.66
CA GLY A 269 -6.32 2.49 -23.15
C GLY A 269 -5.24 1.42 -23.00
N GLY A 270 -5.49 0.30 -22.29
CA GLY A 270 -4.57 -0.84 -22.20
C GLY A 270 -4.71 -1.80 -23.39
N LYS A 271 -3.57 -2.32 -23.87
CA LYS A 271 -3.56 -3.41 -24.88
C LYS A 271 -3.57 -4.77 -24.19
N VAL A 272 -4.11 -5.79 -24.84
CA VAL A 272 -4.01 -7.19 -24.35
C VAL A 272 -2.54 -7.57 -24.26
N VAL A 273 -2.14 -8.07 -23.09
CA VAL A 273 -0.77 -8.51 -22.81
C VAL A 273 -0.82 -10.00 -22.48
N HIS A 274 0.10 -10.75 -23.08
CA HIS A 274 0.26 -12.15 -22.70
C HIS A 274 0.96 -12.22 -21.35
N VAL A 275 0.26 -12.76 -20.34
CA VAL A 275 0.83 -13.02 -19.02
C VAL A 275 1.17 -14.50 -18.91
N SER A 276 2.44 -14.82 -18.72
CA SER A 276 2.87 -16.21 -18.56
C SER A 276 2.21 -16.85 -17.34
N PRO A 277 1.59 -18.03 -17.47
CA PRO A 277 1.01 -18.74 -16.33
C PRO A 277 2.04 -19.51 -15.49
N VAL A 278 3.32 -19.40 -15.81
CA VAL A 278 4.41 -20.10 -15.14
C VAL A 278 5.57 -19.12 -14.96
N GLY A 279 6.18 -19.14 -13.79
CA GLY A 279 7.37 -18.37 -13.48
C GLY A 279 8.59 -18.83 -14.25
N LYS A 280 9.58 -17.95 -14.33
CA LYS A 280 10.86 -18.19 -15.03
C LYS A 280 12.01 -17.89 -14.08
N VAL A 281 13.05 -18.72 -14.13
CA VAL A 281 14.22 -18.59 -13.24
C VAL A 281 15.52 -18.48 -14.01
N PRO A 282 16.48 -17.63 -13.57
CA PRO A 282 17.79 -17.56 -14.14
C PRO A 282 18.73 -18.61 -13.51
N LEU A 283 19.67 -19.11 -14.29
CA LEU A 283 20.78 -19.88 -13.73
C LEU A 283 21.85 -18.94 -13.14
N PRO A 284 22.65 -19.38 -12.16
CA PRO A 284 23.67 -18.57 -11.50
C PRO A 284 24.93 -18.38 -12.35
N THR A 285 24.77 -17.84 -13.57
CA THR A 285 25.87 -17.42 -14.43
C THR A 285 26.49 -16.11 -13.93
N PRO A 286 27.77 -15.80 -14.26
CA PRO A 286 28.38 -14.51 -13.90
C PRO A 286 27.56 -13.30 -14.37
N THR A 287 26.99 -13.37 -15.58
CA THR A 287 26.12 -12.31 -16.13
C THR A 287 24.83 -12.15 -15.31
N ASN A 288 24.14 -13.25 -15.02
CA ASN A 288 22.89 -13.22 -14.24
C ASN A 288 23.16 -12.76 -12.80
N LEU A 289 24.28 -13.13 -12.18
CA LEU A 289 24.67 -12.64 -10.85
C LEU A 289 24.96 -11.14 -10.86
N ASN A 290 25.61 -10.63 -11.90
CA ASN A 290 25.83 -9.18 -12.03
C ASN A 290 24.53 -8.41 -12.21
N ASN A 291 23.61 -8.92 -13.04
CA ASN A 291 22.28 -8.34 -13.23
C ASN A 291 21.47 -8.40 -11.92
N TRP A 292 21.56 -9.51 -11.17
CA TRP A 292 20.91 -9.65 -9.87
C TRP A 292 21.35 -8.57 -8.88
N LYS A 293 22.65 -8.32 -8.74
CA LYS A 293 23.18 -7.26 -7.87
C LYS A 293 22.62 -5.88 -8.25
N GLY A 294 22.50 -5.61 -9.55
CA GLY A 294 21.91 -4.36 -10.03
C GLY A 294 20.42 -4.21 -9.68
N TRP A 295 19.63 -5.26 -9.88
CA TRP A 295 18.21 -5.27 -9.49
C TRP A 295 18.04 -5.14 -7.97
N TRP A 296 18.85 -5.88 -7.21
CA TRP A 296 18.76 -5.86 -5.74
C TRP A 296 19.04 -4.49 -5.17
N ARG A 297 20.05 -3.79 -5.69
CA ARG A 297 20.34 -2.39 -5.30
C ARG A 297 19.13 -1.46 -5.51
N LEU A 298 18.38 -1.63 -6.59
CA LEU A 298 17.19 -0.82 -6.85
C LEU A 298 16.04 -1.15 -5.86
N VAL A 299 15.92 -2.41 -5.48
CA VAL A 299 14.96 -2.85 -4.44
C VAL A 299 15.32 -2.25 -3.09
N ASP A 300 16.60 -2.32 -2.68
CA ASP A 300 17.06 -1.75 -1.41
C ASP A 300 16.76 -0.25 -1.32
N ILE A 301 17.05 0.51 -2.37
CA ILE A 301 16.72 1.94 -2.43
C ILE A 301 15.20 2.15 -2.26
N GLY A 302 14.38 1.39 -2.97
CA GLY A 302 12.92 1.49 -2.86
C GLY A 302 12.41 1.15 -1.46
N GLN A 303 12.93 0.11 -0.83
CA GLN A 303 12.45 -0.35 0.47
C GLN A 303 12.93 0.52 1.63
N PHE A 304 14.19 0.95 1.65
CA PHE A 304 14.72 1.76 2.75
C PHE A 304 14.45 3.25 2.55
N ALA A 305 14.77 3.82 1.38
CA ALA A 305 14.63 5.26 1.17
C ALA A 305 13.19 5.72 0.92
N VAL A 306 12.32 4.87 0.35
CA VAL A 306 10.93 5.26 0.06
C VAL A 306 9.97 4.66 1.06
N PHE A 307 9.92 3.32 1.16
CA PHE A 307 8.93 2.66 2.01
C PHE A 307 9.19 2.90 3.49
N TRP A 308 10.37 2.54 4.01
CA TRP A 308 10.68 2.65 5.44
C TRP A 308 10.67 4.09 5.93
N PHE A 309 11.45 4.95 5.27
CA PHE A 309 11.53 6.36 5.64
C PHE A 309 10.18 7.07 5.46
N GLY A 310 9.48 6.77 4.36
CA GLY A 310 8.15 7.33 4.09
C GLY A 310 7.10 6.88 5.10
N ALA A 311 7.10 5.60 5.54
CA ALA A 311 6.20 5.10 6.58
C ALA A 311 6.47 5.79 7.93
N MET A 312 7.75 5.97 8.29
CA MET A 312 8.12 6.70 9.50
C MET A 312 7.65 8.17 9.44
N ALA A 313 7.90 8.86 8.34
CA ALA A 313 7.45 10.24 8.13
C ALA A 313 5.92 10.34 8.08
N GLY A 314 5.26 9.37 7.44
CA GLY A 314 3.80 9.30 7.33
C GLY A 314 3.09 9.18 8.67
N MET A 315 3.68 8.47 9.64
CA MET A 315 3.15 8.39 11.00
C MET A 315 3.54 9.61 11.85
N PHE A 316 4.75 10.13 11.66
CA PHE A 316 5.31 11.21 12.44
C PHE A 316 4.60 12.53 12.19
N LEU A 317 4.47 12.96 10.93
CA LEU A 317 3.92 14.27 10.60
C LEU A 317 2.47 14.45 11.09
N PRO A 318 1.51 13.57 10.77
CA PRO A 318 0.18 13.68 11.35
C PRO A 318 0.20 13.57 12.88
N GLY A 319 1.06 12.71 13.44
CA GLY A 319 1.21 12.52 14.87
C GLY A 319 1.57 13.81 15.60
N ILE A 320 2.62 14.50 15.15
CA ILE A 320 3.04 15.78 15.75
C ILE A 320 2.04 16.90 15.50
N LEU A 321 1.36 16.92 14.35
CA LEU A 321 0.30 17.89 14.07
C LEU A 321 -0.80 17.79 15.11
N TYR A 322 -1.39 16.59 15.28
CA TYR A 322 -2.49 16.37 16.21
C TYR A 322 -2.08 16.72 17.66
N VAL A 323 -0.90 16.27 18.10
CA VAL A 323 -0.39 16.58 19.46
C VAL A 323 -0.06 18.07 19.64
N GLY A 324 0.32 18.77 18.57
CA GLY A 324 0.63 20.19 18.59
C GLY A 324 -0.58 21.13 18.59
N VAL A 325 -1.74 20.63 18.13
CA VAL A 325 -2.95 21.45 17.95
C VAL A 325 -4.12 21.07 18.87
N LEU A 326 -4.14 19.83 19.39
CA LEU A 326 -5.20 19.35 20.26
C LEU A 326 -4.77 19.27 21.73
N PRO A 327 -5.72 19.39 22.69
CA PRO A 327 -5.43 19.19 24.10
C PRO A 327 -4.92 17.78 24.37
N ARG A 328 -3.81 17.65 25.11
CA ARG A 328 -3.25 16.35 25.51
C ARG A 328 -4.18 15.61 26.47
N GLY A 329 -4.19 14.27 26.37
CA GLY A 329 -5.06 13.41 27.18
C GLY A 329 -6.49 13.31 26.63
N MET A 330 -6.84 14.06 25.60
CA MET A 330 -8.16 14.04 24.98
C MET A 330 -8.40 12.68 24.27
N THR A 331 -9.61 12.15 24.42
CA THR A 331 -10.09 11.01 23.62
C THR A 331 -10.83 11.56 22.41
N LEU A 332 -10.37 11.21 21.20
CA LEU A 332 -11.00 11.68 19.97
C LEU A 332 -12.30 10.89 19.70
N PRO A 333 -13.36 11.56 19.22
CA PRO A 333 -14.63 10.91 18.92
C PRO A 333 -14.47 10.00 17.69
N SER A 334 -14.99 8.77 17.74
CA SER A 334 -14.89 7.78 16.66
C SER A 334 -15.41 8.29 15.30
N TRP A 335 -16.48 9.07 15.29
CA TRP A 335 -17.07 9.66 14.09
C TRP A 335 -16.33 10.87 13.55
N GLY A 336 -15.48 11.49 14.29
CA GLY A 336 -14.83 12.75 13.90
C GLY A 336 -13.31 12.70 13.81
N ILE A 337 -12.69 11.55 14.04
CA ILE A 337 -11.21 11.45 14.12
C ILE A 337 -10.56 12.09 12.89
N ALA A 338 -11.03 11.76 11.68
CA ALA A 338 -10.46 12.26 10.44
C ALA A 338 -10.49 13.80 10.28
N ALA A 339 -11.41 14.47 10.97
CA ALA A 339 -11.59 15.92 10.93
C ALA A 339 -11.23 16.62 12.24
N SER A 340 -10.86 15.89 13.30
CA SER A 340 -10.65 16.46 14.62
C SER A 340 -9.51 17.47 14.69
N SER A 341 -8.41 17.23 13.96
CA SER A 341 -7.28 18.16 13.89
C SER A 341 -7.66 19.47 13.19
N ALA A 342 -8.63 19.44 12.27
CA ALA A 342 -9.09 20.65 11.58
C ALA A 342 -9.71 21.64 12.57
N GLY A 343 -10.51 21.17 13.54
CA GLY A 343 -11.02 22.02 14.61
C GLY A 343 -9.93 22.67 15.46
N GLY A 344 -8.84 21.93 15.74
CA GLY A 344 -7.68 22.42 16.49
C GLY A 344 -6.86 23.51 15.77
N LEU A 345 -6.96 23.61 14.45
CA LEU A 345 -6.27 24.61 13.64
C LEU A 345 -7.04 25.92 13.44
N ILE A 346 -8.36 25.92 13.65
CA ILE A 346 -9.17 27.13 13.51
C ILE A 346 -8.64 28.31 14.34
N PRO A 347 -8.25 28.15 15.64
CA PRO A 347 -7.74 29.25 16.44
C PRO A 347 -6.41 29.84 15.93
N LYS A 348 -5.63 29.06 15.17
CA LYS A 348 -4.31 29.45 14.66
C LYS A 348 -4.35 30.01 13.24
N MET A 349 -5.20 29.44 12.36
CA MET A 349 -5.22 29.73 10.93
C MET A 349 -6.64 30.02 10.37
N GLY A 350 -7.65 30.08 11.22
CA GLY A 350 -9.04 30.26 10.79
C GLY A 350 -9.51 29.18 9.82
N ASN A 351 -10.33 29.59 8.87
CA ASN A 351 -10.90 28.65 7.86
C ASN A 351 -9.84 28.01 6.95
N VAL A 352 -8.70 28.67 6.73
CA VAL A 352 -7.61 28.10 5.92
C VAL A 352 -7.07 26.84 6.57
N GLY A 353 -6.81 26.87 7.90
CA GLY A 353 -6.39 25.69 8.64
C GLY A 353 -7.40 24.56 8.61
N TRP A 354 -8.71 24.89 8.72
CA TRP A 354 -9.80 23.94 8.59
C TRP A 354 -9.74 23.18 7.25
N PHE A 355 -9.80 23.91 6.13
CA PHE A 355 -9.83 23.29 4.82
C PHE A 355 -8.52 22.58 4.47
N LEU A 356 -7.38 23.10 4.84
CA LEU A 356 -6.08 22.49 4.56
C LEU A 356 -5.94 21.12 5.24
N THR A 357 -6.36 21.03 6.50
CA THR A 357 -6.32 19.77 7.25
C THR A 357 -7.28 18.73 6.69
N LEU A 358 -8.50 19.15 6.34
CA LEU A 358 -9.47 18.27 5.70
C LEU A 358 -8.97 17.78 4.34
N PHE A 359 -8.28 18.65 3.58
CA PHE A 359 -7.67 18.29 2.32
C PHE A 359 -6.60 17.20 2.49
N PHE A 360 -5.69 17.33 3.46
CA PHE A 360 -4.68 16.30 3.73
C PHE A 360 -5.32 15.00 4.21
N GLY A 361 -6.25 15.07 5.16
CA GLY A 361 -6.98 13.89 5.65
C GLY A 361 -7.75 13.16 4.55
N PHE A 362 -8.41 13.91 3.68
CA PHE A 362 -9.09 13.37 2.50
C PHE A 362 -8.12 12.59 1.61
N TRP A 363 -7.01 13.22 1.17
CA TRP A 363 -6.09 12.59 0.24
C TRP A 363 -5.35 11.39 0.83
N ILE A 364 -5.00 11.43 2.12
CA ILE A 364 -4.40 10.29 2.84
C ILE A 364 -5.34 9.08 2.79
N LEU A 365 -6.58 9.25 3.17
CA LEU A 365 -7.54 8.15 3.24
C LEU A 365 -8.03 7.71 1.86
N TYR A 366 -8.14 8.62 0.92
CA TYR A 366 -8.53 8.32 -0.45
C TYR A 366 -7.45 7.55 -1.21
N SER A 367 -6.16 7.90 -1.04
CA SER A 367 -5.06 7.14 -1.65
C SER A 367 -5.01 5.70 -1.15
N THR A 368 -5.21 5.51 0.15
CA THR A 368 -5.30 4.17 0.74
C THR A 368 -6.49 3.39 0.20
N THR A 369 -7.65 4.02 0.04
CA THR A 369 -8.83 3.40 -0.58
C THR A 369 -8.52 2.92 -1.99
N MET A 370 -7.90 3.77 -2.81
CA MET A 370 -7.55 3.46 -4.20
C MET A 370 -6.56 2.29 -4.29
N ASN A 371 -5.51 2.30 -3.46
CA ASN A 371 -4.49 1.24 -3.46
C ASN A 371 -5.05 -0.08 -2.95
N ASN A 372 -5.90 -0.08 -1.92
CA ASN A 372 -6.54 -1.28 -1.41
C ASN A 372 -7.57 -1.85 -2.40
N ALA A 373 -8.23 -1.01 -3.20
CA ALA A 373 -9.10 -1.45 -4.28
C ALA A 373 -8.36 -2.32 -5.31
N ASP A 374 -7.17 -1.90 -5.72
CA ASP A 374 -6.35 -2.67 -6.66
C ASP A 374 -5.74 -3.92 -5.99
N LEU A 375 -5.28 -3.80 -4.76
CA LEU A 375 -4.51 -4.80 -4.03
C LEU A 375 -5.18 -6.18 -3.98
N VAL A 376 -6.40 -6.25 -3.43
CA VAL A 376 -7.13 -7.53 -3.26
C VAL A 376 -7.49 -8.13 -4.59
N VAL A 377 -7.99 -7.31 -5.49
CA VAL A 377 -8.40 -7.70 -6.83
C VAL A 377 -7.21 -8.24 -7.63
N ARG A 378 -6.07 -7.56 -7.57
CA ARG A 378 -4.84 -7.95 -8.27
C ARG A 378 -4.30 -9.28 -7.76
N GLN A 379 -4.17 -9.45 -6.45
CA GLN A 379 -3.69 -10.70 -5.87
C GLN A 379 -4.62 -11.87 -6.20
N SER A 380 -5.93 -11.70 -6.05
CA SER A 380 -6.92 -12.73 -6.41
C SER A 380 -6.88 -13.08 -7.91
N THR A 381 -6.72 -12.07 -8.76
CA THR A 381 -6.59 -12.25 -10.21
C THR A 381 -5.37 -13.11 -10.55
N ASP A 382 -4.21 -12.79 -9.98
CA ASP A 382 -2.99 -13.53 -10.25
C ASP A 382 -3.08 -14.97 -9.74
N MET A 383 -3.59 -15.18 -8.52
CA MET A 383 -3.77 -16.53 -7.98
C MET A 383 -4.66 -17.38 -8.88
N VAL A 384 -5.80 -16.85 -9.30
CA VAL A 384 -6.72 -17.58 -10.19
C VAL A 384 -6.12 -17.80 -11.57
N TRP A 385 -5.40 -16.81 -12.11
CA TRP A 385 -4.72 -16.92 -13.40
C TRP A 385 -3.69 -18.06 -13.41
N PHE A 386 -2.84 -18.13 -12.38
CA PHE A 386 -1.83 -19.19 -12.28
C PHE A 386 -2.44 -20.56 -11.94
N ALA A 387 -3.50 -20.61 -11.11
CA ALA A 387 -4.09 -21.87 -10.65
C ALA A 387 -4.91 -22.60 -11.70
N SER A 388 -5.64 -21.89 -12.59
CA SER A 388 -6.73 -22.48 -13.36
C SER A 388 -6.64 -22.22 -14.86
N GLU A 389 -6.32 -23.26 -15.61
CA GLU A 389 -6.38 -23.22 -17.08
C GLU A 389 -7.83 -23.01 -17.60
N ARG A 390 -8.84 -23.58 -16.90
CA ARG A 390 -10.25 -23.39 -17.26
C ARG A 390 -10.63 -21.90 -17.20
N VAL A 391 -10.18 -21.17 -16.18
CA VAL A 391 -10.47 -19.74 -16.06
C VAL A 391 -9.69 -18.94 -17.11
N ARG A 392 -8.44 -19.28 -17.41
CA ARG A 392 -7.70 -18.65 -18.52
C ARG A 392 -8.41 -18.81 -19.87
N ARG A 393 -8.95 -20.02 -20.14
CA ARG A 393 -9.75 -20.28 -21.36
C ARG A 393 -11.05 -19.46 -21.37
N TRP A 394 -11.78 -19.43 -20.24
CA TRP A 394 -12.96 -18.58 -20.09
C TRP A 394 -12.66 -17.10 -20.33
N ALA A 395 -11.56 -16.61 -19.81
CA ALA A 395 -11.11 -15.24 -20.00
C ALA A 395 -10.57 -14.97 -21.41
N LYS A 396 -10.54 -15.96 -22.32
CA LYS A 396 -9.96 -15.86 -23.67
C LYS A 396 -8.51 -15.36 -23.64
N VAL A 397 -7.73 -15.82 -22.65
CA VAL A 397 -6.33 -15.45 -22.42
C VAL A 397 -6.12 -13.93 -22.15
N ASP A 398 -7.18 -13.22 -21.76
CA ASP A 398 -7.12 -11.82 -21.34
C ASP A 398 -7.33 -11.69 -19.82
N ILE A 399 -6.23 -11.47 -19.08
CA ILE A 399 -6.24 -11.38 -17.62
C ILE A 399 -7.13 -10.24 -17.09
N ARG A 400 -7.39 -9.19 -17.89
CA ARG A 400 -8.27 -8.07 -17.53
C ARG A 400 -9.67 -8.51 -17.15
N ARG A 401 -10.22 -9.54 -17.85
CA ARG A 401 -11.57 -10.05 -17.58
C ARG A 401 -11.71 -10.59 -16.17
N ILE A 402 -10.66 -11.24 -15.65
CA ILE A 402 -10.63 -11.75 -14.27
C ILE A 402 -10.48 -10.59 -13.30
N TYR A 403 -9.59 -9.65 -13.60
CA TYR A 403 -9.36 -8.47 -12.77
C TYR A 403 -10.65 -7.65 -12.58
N TYR A 404 -11.32 -7.29 -13.67
CA TYR A 404 -12.54 -6.47 -13.59
C TYR A 404 -13.74 -7.26 -13.04
N PHE A 405 -13.79 -8.56 -13.19
CA PHE A 405 -14.77 -9.40 -12.49
C PHE A 405 -14.59 -9.30 -10.97
N PHE A 406 -13.38 -9.49 -10.45
CA PHE A 406 -13.11 -9.34 -9.02
C PHE A 406 -13.31 -7.89 -8.54
N LEU A 407 -12.95 -6.90 -9.33
CA LEU A 407 -13.15 -5.49 -8.99
C LEU A 407 -14.63 -5.18 -8.79
N LEU A 408 -15.49 -5.61 -9.70
CA LEU A 408 -16.94 -5.41 -9.59
C LEU A 408 -17.52 -6.19 -8.40
N CYS A 409 -17.11 -7.44 -8.20
CA CYS A 409 -17.59 -8.26 -7.07
C CYS A 409 -17.16 -7.67 -5.71
N SER A 410 -15.93 -7.17 -5.59
CA SER A 410 -15.44 -6.61 -4.31
C SER A 410 -16.22 -5.36 -3.90
N TRP A 411 -16.55 -4.51 -4.86
CA TRP A 411 -17.22 -3.24 -4.59
C TRP A 411 -18.74 -3.33 -4.54
N SER A 412 -19.35 -4.30 -5.25
CA SER A 412 -20.77 -4.61 -5.04
C SER A 412 -21.04 -5.14 -3.62
N GLY A 413 -20.11 -5.94 -3.04
CA GLY A 413 -20.20 -6.39 -1.65
C GLY A 413 -20.18 -5.23 -0.63
N VAL A 414 -19.36 -4.20 -0.88
CA VAL A 414 -19.30 -3.00 -0.03
C VAL A 414 -20.57 -2.16 -0.13
N ALA A 415 -21.30 -2.21 -1.23
CA ALA A 415 -22.55 -1.47 -1.40
C ALA A 415 -23.71 -1.99 -0.53
N PHE A 416 -23.59 -3.19 0.04
CA PHE A 416 -24.60 -3.80 0.92
C PHE A 416 -24.28 -3.64 2.42
N LEU A 417 -23.17 -3.01 2.81
CA LEU A 417 -22.79 -2.68 4.17
C LEU A 417 -23.14 -1.23 4.52
#